data_c817b8798f2edb567170c56f893852a1
#
_entry.id   c817b8798f2edb567170c56f893852a1
#
_cell.length_a   1.000
_cell.length_b   1.000
_cell.length_c   1.000
_cell.angle_alpha   90.00
_cell.angle_beta   90.00
_cell.angle_gamma   90.00
#
_symmetry.space_group_name_H-M   'P 1'
#
loop_
_entity.id
_entity.type
_entity.pdbx_description
1 polymer ?
#
loop_
_entity_poly.entity_id
_entity_poly.type
_entity_poly.pdbx_seq_one_letter_code
_entity_poly.pdbx_strand_id
1 'polypeptide(L)'
;MNSLYEVPRQYLIHLAETGVIHYTFGYAFVVNAFLCSLVVGPLLGGIGTMVVAKRMAFFSQAVGNAALTGVAIGVIIGESYTAPYMSMFSFCLLFGLVLNFSRNRTKMSADTLIGVFLSISLAIGATALLWVSAKVNTHILDTVMFGSILTVNDTDMSVLLVTTLVTVMTALPLFNQMLLASLNPSLAHVRGVKVHLLEYVFVLLITILTVACVKIIGAVLVEALLLIPAAASRNLNRSIRGFVLWSIVFSTVSCLVGVYAPLRFDLPVPSGGAIILTGAAIFIVTMIIRMSVPRYREAAI
;
A
#
# COMPACT_ATOMS: atom_id res chain seq x y z
N MET A 1 -26.24 1.02 -11.67
CA MET A 1 -25.02 0.62 -12.41
C MET A 1 -24.48 -0.60 -11.69
N ASN A 2 -24.61 -1.77 -12.33
CA ASN A 2 -24.08 -3.00 -11.74
C ASN A 2 -22.56 -2.85 -11.69
N SER A 3 -22.01 -2.79 -10.49
CA SER A 3 -20.57 -2.67 -10.29
C SER A 3 -19.88 -3.93 -10.82
N LEU A 4 -18.74 -3.75 -11.49
CA LEU A 4 -17.94 -4.83 -12.12
C LEU A 4 -17.61 -6.00 -11.16
N TYR A 5 -17.70 -5.77 -9.84
CA TYR A 5 -17.43 -6.76 -8.79
C TYR A 5 -18.69 -7.45 -8.25
N GLU A 6 -19.90 -7.06 -8.66
CA GLU A 6 -21.13 -7.76 -8.23
C GLU A 6 -21.20 -9.20 -8.74
N VAL A 7 -20.78 -9.42 -9.98
CA VAL A 7 -20.77 -10.76 -10.58
C VAL A 7 -19.86 -11.73 -9.80
N PRO A 8 -18.56 -11.42 -9.54
CA PRO A 8 -17.73 -12.30 -8.72
C PRO A 8 -18.21 -12.39 -7.27
N ARG A 9 -18.81 -11.33 -6.70
CA ARG A 9 -19.37 -11.35 -5.35
C ARG A 9 -20.54 -12.34 -5.23
N GLN A 10 -21.52 -12.27 -6.11
CA GLN A 10 -22.67 -13.15 -6.12
C GLN A 10 -22.26 -14.62 -6.39
N TYR A 11 -21.30 -14.83 -7.28
CA TYR A 11 -20.78 -16.15 -7.57
C TYR A 11 -20.11 -16.80 -6.34
N LEU A 12 -19.30 -16.06 -5.59
CA LEU A 12 -18.66 -16.58 -4.37
C LEU A 12 -19.68 -16.85 -3.25
N ILE A 13 -20.68 -15.98 -3.09
CA ILE A 13 -21.77 -16.19 -2.10
C ILE A 13 -22.55 -17.46 -2.46
N HIS A 14 -22.91 -17.64 -3.73
CA HIS A 14 -23.61 -18.84 -4.19
C HIS A 14 -22.79 -20.14 -3.97
N LEU A 15 -21.47 -20.08 -4.19
CA LEU A 15 -20.58 -21.22 -3.89
C LEU A 15 -20.51 -21.54 -2.38
N ALA A 16 -20.65 -20.54 -1.52
CA ALA A 16 -20.72 -20.75 -0.08
C ALA A 16 -22.07 -21.36 0.34
N GLU A 17 -23.17 -20.92 -0.27
CA GLU A 17 -24.52 -21.49 -0.03
C GLU A 17 -24.63 -22.93 -0.50
N THR A 18 -23.94 -23.32 -1.58
CA THR A 18 -23.89 -24.69 -2.08
C THR A 18 -22.95 -25.61 -1.26
N GLY A 19 -22.27 -25.08 -0.23
CA GLY A 19 -21.39 -25.84 0.64
C GLY A 19 -20.04 -26.22 0.04
N VAL A 20 -19.70 -25.68 -1.16
CA VAL A 20 -18.40 -25.90 -1.82
C VAL A 20 -17.27 -25.13 -1.12
N ILE A 21 -17.61 -23.95 -0.55
CA ILE A 21 -16.67 -23.11 0.18
C ILE A 21 -17.19 -22.92 1.61
N HIS A 22 -16.28 -22.57 2.53
CA HIS A 22 -16.62 -22.40 3.93
C HIS A 22 -17.74 -21.35 4.13
N TYR A 23 -18.64 -21.59 5.09
CA TYR A 23 -19.83 -20.77 5.37
C TYR A 23 -19.54 -19.28 5.61
N THR A 24 -18.34 -18.91 6.06
CA THR A 24 -17.91 -17.52 6.25
C THR A 24 -17.98 -16.67 4.97
N PHE A 25 -17.86 -17.28 3.80
CA PHE A 25 -18.02 -16.60 2.51
C PHE A 25 -19.48 -16.30 2.13
N GLY A 26 -20.45 -16.74 2.92
CA GLY A 26 -21.84 -16.33 2.79
C GLY A 26 -22.09 -14.85 3.15
N TYR A 27 -21.16 -14.24 3.87
CA TYR A 27 -21.26 -12.82 4.25
C TYR A 27 -20.63 -11.90 3.20
N ALA A 28 -21.39 -10.94 2.70
CA ALA A 28 -20.95 -10.00 1.66
C ALA A 28 -19.68 -9.21 2.04
N PHE A 29 -19.53 -8.82 3.31
CA PHE A 29 -18.35 -8.10 3.78
C PHE A 29 -17.06 -8.95 3.73
N VAL A 30 -17.16 -10.26 3.97
CA VAL A 30 -16.01 -11.19 3.86
C VAL A 30 -15.57 -11.33 2.40
N VAL A 31 -16.54 -11.46 1.50
CA VAL A 31 -16.25 -11.54 0.06
C VAL A 31 -15.62 -10.24 -0.45
N ASN A 32 -16.12 -9.08 -0.02
CA ASN A 32 -15.54 -7.78 -0.37
C ASN A 32 -14.10 -7.65 0.15
N ALA A 33 -13.84 -8.07 1.40
CA ALA A 33 -12.50 -8.08 1.97
C ALA A 33 -11.54 -9.00 1.21
N PHE A 34 -12.02 -10.18 0.79
CA PHE A 34 -11.24 -11.13 0.01
C PHE A 34 -10.92 -10.60 -1.39
N LEU A 35 -11.90 -10.03 -2.09
CA LEU A 35 -11.70 -9.39 -3.39
C LEU A 35 -10.74 -8.19 -3.30
N CYS A 36 -10.91 -7.36 -2.27
CA CYS A 36 -9.99 -6.27 -1.98
C CYS A 36 -8.56 -6.77 -1.77
N SER A 37 -8.38 -7.82 -0.97
CA SER A 37 -7.09 -8.46 -0.71
C SER A 37 -6.42 -8.99 -1.98
N LEU A 38 -7.21 -9.56 -2.89
CA LEU A 38 -6.74 -10.10 -4.17
C LEU A 38 -6.24 -8.99 -5.11
N VAL A 39 -6.76 -7.77 -4.98
CA VAL A 39 -6.32 -6.60 -5.76
C VAL A 39 -5.14 -5.90 -5.09
N VAL A 40 -5.27 -5.61 -3.79
CA VAL A 40 -4.28 -4.84 -3.02
C VAL A 40 -2.96 -5.60 -2.86
N GLY A 41 -3.02 -6.92 -2.60
CA GLY A 41 -1.84 -7.76 -2.40
C GLY A 41 -0.84 -7.67 -3.56
N PRO A 42 -1.22 -8.05 -4.79
CA PRO A 42 -0.31 -7.97 -5.94
C PRO A 42 0.17 -6.56 -6.24
N LEU A 43 -0.71 -5.58 -6.07
CA LEU A 43 -0.42 -4.20 -6.40
C LEU A 43 0.64 -3.60 -5.47
N LEU A 44 0.43 -3.72 -4.15
CA LEU A 44 1.39 -3.25 -3.15
C LEU A 44 2.69 -4.06 -3.18
N GLY A 45 2.61 -5.39 -3.37
CA GLY A 45 3.78 -6.25 -3.52
C GLY A 45 4.63 -5.88 -4.72
N GLY A 46 4.02 -5.57 -5.86
CA GLY A 46 4.72 -5.15 -7.09
C GLY A 46 5.39 -3.78 -6.94
N ILE A 47 4.65 -2.76 -6.52
CA ILE A 47 5.17 -1.41 -6.30
C ILE A 47 6.18 -1.37 -5.15
N GLY A 48 5.97 -2.18 -4.11
CA GLY A 48 6.88 -2.31 -2.97
C GLY A 48 8.31 -2.67 -3.37
N THR A 49 8.49 -3.47 -4.42
CA THR A 49 9.83 -3.78 -4.93
C THR A 49 10.59 -2.55 -5.42
N MET A 50 9.88 -1.61 -6.05
CA MET A 50 10.47 -0.34 -6.48
C MET A 50 10.75 0.59 -5.31
N VAL A 51 9.87 0.62 -4.30
CA VAL A 51 10.07 1.39 -3.06
C VAL A 51 11.35 0.95 -2.36
N VAL A 52 11.54 -0.36 -2.22
CA VAL A 52 12.75 -0.95 -1.62
C VAL A 52 13.99 -0.68 -2.49
N ALA A 53 13.88 -0.82 -3.82
CA ALA A 53 14.99 -0.56 -4.74
C ALA A 53 15.44 0.92 -4.73
N LYS A 54 14.51 1.86 -4.57
CA LYS A 54 14.77 3.31 -4.47
C LYS A 54 15.17 3.78 -3.07
N ARG A 55 15.20 2.89 -2.09
CA ARG A 55 15.46 3.22 -0.66
C ARG A 55 14.51 4.30 -0.14
N MET A 56 13.23 4.19 -0.45
CA MET A 56 12.17 5.12 -0.03
C MET A 56 11.19 4.42 0.93
N ALA A 57 11.71 3.65 1.88
CA ALA A 57 10.92 2.82 2.78
C ALA A 57 9.83 3.60 3.53
N PHE A 58 10.17 4.75 4.10
CA PHE A 58 9.26 5.57 4.88
C PHE A 58 8.37 6.53 4.06
N PHE A 59 8.45 6.48 2.72
CA PHE A 59 7.67 7.38 1.88
C PHE A 59 6.17 7.13 2.01
N SER A 60 5.75 5.87 2.02
CA SER A 60 4.33 5.50 2.19
C SER A 60 3.78 5.93 3.54
N GLN A 61 4.60 5.85 4.60
CA GLN A 61 4.24 6.31 5.94
C GLN A 61 4.06 7.85 5.96
N ALA A 62 4.97 8.59 5.32
CA ALA A 62 4.86 10.03 5.22
C ALA A 62 3.59 10.47 4.47
N VAL A 63 3.26 9.78 3.37
CA VAL A 63 2.02 10.00 2.61
C VAL A 63 0.79 9.57 3.42
N GLY A 64 0.85 8.46 4.16
CA GLY A 64 -0.23 8.01 5.04
C GLY A 64 -0.57 9.05 6.13
N ASN A 65 0.45 9.63 6.75
CA ASN A 65 0.26 10.72 7.71
C ASN A 65 -0.22 12.01 7.03
N ALA A 66 0.23 12.31 5.81
CA ALA A 66 -0.29 13.42 5.01
C ALA A 66 -1.79 13.21 4.66
N ALA A 67 -2.22 11.97 4.48
CA ALA A 67 -3.64 11.65 4.24
C ALA A 67 -4.52 12.06 5.42
N LEU A 68 -4.04 11.87 6.67
CA LEU A 68 -4.74 12.36 7.87
C LEU A 68 -4.92 13.88 7.83
N THR A 69 -3.89 14.61 7.45
CA THR A 69 -3.95 16.07 7.29
C THR A 69 -4.96 16.43 6.19
N GLY A 70 -4.95 15.71 5.06
CA GLY A 70 -5.91 15.89 3.98
C GLY A 70 -7.36 15.67 4.42
N VAL A 71 -7.62 14.63 5.23
CA VAL A 71 -8.95 14.37 5.82
C VAL A 71 -9.36 15.52 6.74
N ALA A 72 -8.47 15.99 7.62
CA ALA A 72 -8.77 17.09 8.52
C ALA A 72 -9.11 18.38 7.76
N ILE A 73 -8.36 18.71 6.72
CA ILE A 73 -8.62 19.86 5.83
C ILE A 73 -9.98 19.68 5.13
N GLY A 74 -10.29 18.48 4.62
CA GLY A 74 -11.56 18.17 3.98
C GLY A 74 -12.76 18.45 4.89
N VAL A 75 -12.68 17.99 6.12
CA VAL A 75 -13.74 18.22 7.12
C VAL A 75 -13.89 19.72 7.45
N ILE A 76 -12.79 20.48 7.52
CA ILE A 76 -12.82 21.92 7.75
C ILE A 76 -13.50 22.67 6.60
N ILE A 77 -13.29 22.24 5.35
CA ILE A 77 -13.89 22.84 4.15
C ILE A 77 -15.37 22.43 3.99
N GLY A 78 -15.84 21.42 4.75
CA GLY A 78 -17.23 20.93 4.71
C GLY A 78 -17.42 19.71 3.81
N GLU A 79 -16.34 19.03 3.41
CA GLU A 79 -16.42 17.73 2.73
C GLU A 79 -16.94 16.66 3.71
N SER A 80 -17.65 15.66 3.19
CA SER A 80 -18.17 14.57 4.03
C SER A 80 -17.02 13.83 4.71
N TYR A 81 -17.07 13.72 6.03
CA TYR A 81 -16.06 13.00 6.82
C TYR A 81 -16.01 11.49 6.52
N THR A 82 -17.06 10.93 5.93
CA THR A 82 -17.08 9.50 5.55
C THR A 82 -16.27 9.22 4.29
N ALA A 83 -16.15 10.21 3.38
CA ALA A 83 -15.47 10.03 2.10
C ALA A 83 -14.78 11.33 1.61
N PRO A 84 -13.80 11.89 2.37
CA PRO A 84 -13.12 13.16 2.02
C PRO A 84 -12.02 12.90 0.97
N TYR A 85 -12.39 12.26 -0.14
CA TYR A 85 -11.43 11.83 -1.16
C TYR A 85 -10.75 13.00 -1.88
N MET A 86 -11.49 14.06 -2.20
CA MET A 86 -10.94 15.21 -2.96
C MET A 86 -9.82 15.89 -2.19
N SER A 87 -10.07 16.25 -0.94
CA SER A 87 -9.07 16.90 -0.08
C SER A 87 -7.88 15.99 0.22
N MET A 88 -8.15 14.71 0.50
CA MET A 88 -7.13 13.74 0.81
C MET A 88 -6.18 13.51 -0.39
N PHE A 89 -6.72 13.27 -1.58
CA PHE A 89 -5.90 13.08 -2.80
C PHE A 89 -5.16 14.35 -3.18
N SER A 90 -5.84 15.52 -3.17
CA SER A 90 -5.21 16.80 -3.54
C SER A 90 -4.05 17.15 -2.61
N PHE A 91 -4.25 17.03 -1.29
CA PHE A 91 -3.20 17.31 -0.31
C PHE A 91 -2.02 16.35 -0.44
N CYS A 92 -2.27 15.05 -0.56
CA CYS A 92 -1.20 14.06 -0.67
C CYS A 92 -0.42 14.17 -1.97
N LEU A 93 -1.08 14.48 -3.10
CA LEU A 93 -0.40 14.73 -4.37
C LEU A 93 0.51 15.97 -4.27
N LEU A 94 0.01 17.06 -3.70
CA LEU A 94 0.82 18.26 -3.45
C LEU A 94 2.00 17.94 -2.53
N PHE A 95 1.76 17.22 -1.44
CA PHE A 95 2.79 16.78 -0.49
C PHE A 95 3.87 15.94 -1.17
N GLY A 96 3.48 14.92 -1.97
CA GLY A 96 4.41 14.07 -2.72
C GLY A 96 5.24 14.85 -3.74
N LEU A 97 4.61 15.80 -4.46
CA LEU A 97 5.30 16.69 -5.41
C LEU A 97 6.31 17.59 -4.71
N VAL A 98 5.94 18.24 -3.60
CA VAL A 98 6.83 19.12 -2.82
C VAL A 98 7.99 18.32 -2.24
N LEU A 99 7.74 17.13 -1.71
CA LEU A 99 8.78 16.25 -1.20
C LEU A 99 9.76 15.85 -2.31
N ASN A 100 9.27 15.44 -3.48
CA ASN A 100 10.13 15.06 -4.60
C ASN A 100 10.91 16.26 -5.17
N PHE A 101 10.27 17.44 -5.26
CA PHE A 101 10.95 18.67 -5.65
C PHE A 101 12.08 19.02 -4.67
N SER A 102 11.81 18.96 -3.36
CA SER A 102 12.80 19.21 -2.32
C SER A 102 13.95 18.21 -2.38
N ARG A 103 13.66 16.92 -2.62
CA ARG A 103 14.66 15.87 -2.80
C ARG A 103 15.59 16.17 -3.98
N ASN A 104 15.05 16.64 -5.09
CA ASN A 104 15.85 16.94 -6.29
C ASN A 104 16.69 18.22 -6.15
N ARG A 105 16.34 19.12 -5.22
CA ARG A 105 17.06 20.39 -4.97
C ARG A 105 18.08 20.29 -3.83
N THR A 106 17.81 19.46 -2.83
CA THR A 106 18.71 19.28 -1.69
C THR A 106 19.64 18.10 -1.95
N LYS A 107 20.87 18.15 -1.44
CA LYS A 107 21.82 17.04 -1.47
C LYS A 107 21.61 16.04 -0.31
N MET A 108 20.47 16.15 0.40
CA MET A 108 20.14 15.30 1.54
C MET A 108 19.77 13.89 1.08
N SER A 109 20.00 12.90 1.96
CA SER A 109 19.54 11.54 1.69
C SER A 109 18.02 11.49 1.61
N ALA A 110 17.48 10.60 0.77
CA ALA A 110 16.03 10.44 0.61
C ALA A 110 15.35 10.16 1.96
N ASP A 111 15.93 9.27 2.77
CA ASP A 111 15.37 8.87 4.06
C ASP A 111 15.33 10.03 5.07
N THR A 112 16.38 10.87 5.11
CA THR A 112 16.42 12.06 5.99
C THR A 112 15.32 13.06 5.61
N LEU A 113 15.16 13.33 4.32
CA LEU A 113 14.16 14.26 3.85
C LEU A 113 12.74 13.73 4.11
N ILE A 114 12.50 12.45 3.83
CA ILE A 114 11.23 11.80 4.11
C ILE A 114 10.92 11.88 5.62
N GLY A 115 11.91 11.65 6.49
CA GLY A 115 11.75 11.75 7.94
C GLY A 115 11.33 13.15 8.41
N VAL A 116 11.94 14.20 7.84
CA VAL A 116 11.56 15.61 8.12
C VAL A 116 10.11 15.87 7.68
N PHE A 117 9.77 15.50 6.44
CA PHE A 117 8.41 15.67 5.92
C PHE A 117 7.37 14.87 6.68
N LEU A 118 7.72 13.65 7.13
CA LEU A 118 6.88 12.81 7.98
C LEU A 118 6.58 13.52 9.31
N SER A 119 7.59 14.07 9.96
CA SER A 119 7.42 14.80 11.24
C SER A 119 6.56 16.05 11.07
N ILE A 120 6.77 16.82 9.99
CA ILE A 120 5.95 18.00 9.66
C ILE A 120 4.50 17.58 9.40
N SER A 121 4.29 16.57 8.57
CA SER A 121 2.96 16.05 8.23
C SER A 121 2.22 15.56 9.47
N LEU A 122 2.90 14.81 10.34
CA LEU A 122 2.31 14.32 11.59
C LEU A 122 1.91 15.48 12.52
N ALA A 123 2.76 16.49 12.67
CA ALA A 123 2.49 17.65 13.50
C ALA A 123 1.28 18.46 13.00
N ILE A 124 1.24 18.75 11.70
CA ILE A 124 0.11 19.47 11.08
C ILE A 124 -1.17 18.63 11.18
N GLY A 125 -1.09 17.35 10.85
CA GLY A 125 -2.24 16.43 10.90
C GLY A 125 -2.82 16.31 12.30
N ALA A 126 -1.98 16.08 13.31
CA ALA A 126 -2.39 15.97 14.70
C ALA A 126 -3.05 17.28 15.19
N THR A 127 -2.44 18.44 14.88
CA THR A 127 -2.97 19.75 15.26
C THR A 127 -4.33 20.02 14.59
N ALA A 128 -4.44 19.76 13.29
CA ALA A 128 -5.67 19.94 12.53
C ALA A 128 -6.79 19.00 13.04
N LEU A 129 -6.45 17.74 13.36
CA LEU A 129 -7.40 16.79 13.91
C LEU A 129 -7.88 17.16 15.32
N LEU A 130 -7.01 17.65 16.21
CA LEU A 130 -7.42 18.16 17.51
C LEU A 130 -8.42 19.32 17.37
N TRP A 131 -8.21 20.18 16.40
CA TRP A 131 -9.13 21.30 16.12
C TRP A 131 -10.49 20.80 15.56
N VAL A 132 -10.48 19.75 14.74
CA VAL A 132 -11.67 19.11 14.17
C VAL A 132 -12.37 18.23 15.23
N SER A 133 -11.63 17.48 16.06
CA SER A 133 -12.20 16.58 17.07
C SER A 133 -12.99 17.30 18.15
N ALA A 134 -12.73 18.58 18.37
CA ALA A 134 -13.59 19.44 19.19
C ALA A 134 -15.02 19.56 18.62
N LYS A 135 -15.22 19.24 17.35
CA LYS A 135 -16.52 19.32 16.64
C LYS A 135 -17.06 17.97 16.14
N VAL A 136 -16.23 16.93 16.06
CA VAL A 136 -16.57 15.62 15.47
C VAL A 136 -15.97 14.50 16.32
N ASN A 137 -16.66 13.35 16.43
CA ASN A 137 -16.21 12.19 17.23
C ASN A 137 -14.83 11.67 16.83
N THR A 138 -14.00 11.33 17.82
CA THR A 138 -12.57 10.93 17.72
C THR A 138 -12.29 9.62 16.98
N HIS A 139 -13.29 8.80 16.65
CA HIS A 139 -13.14 7.51 15.96
C HIS A 139 -12.58 7.60 14.55
N ILE A 140 -12.51 8.79 13.94
CA ILE A 140 -12.00 8.98 12.57
C ILE A 140 -10.50 8.69 12.50
N LEU A 141 -9.74 9.07 13.52
CA LEU A 141 -8.30 8.83 13.62
C LEU A 141 -7.97 7.33 13.57
N ASP A 142 -8.65 6.56 14.41
CA ASP A 142 -8.44 5.11 14.50
C ASP A 142 -8.76 4.42 13.18
N THR A 143 -9.82 4.85 12.50
CA THR A 143 -10.23 4.28 11.21
C THR A 143 -9.21 4.55 10.10
N VAL A 144 -8.62 5.74 10.03
CA VAL A 144 -7.64 6.08 8.98
C VAL A 144 -6.26 5.47 9.28
N MET A 145 -5.85 5.39 10.54
CA MET A 145 -4.56 4.80 10.90
C MET A 145 -4.55 3.27 10.79
N PHE A 146 -5.55 2.62 11.36
CA PHE A 146 -5.58 1.16 11.44
C PHE A 146 -6.46 0.52 10.38
N GLY A 147 -7.43 1.26 9.82
CA GLY A 147 -8.36 0.78 8.81
C GLY A 147 -9.06 -0.52 9.21
N SER A 148 -9.94 -1.00 8.38
CA SER A 148 -10.45 -2.37 8.45
C SER A 148 -10.86 -2.83 7.06
N ILE A 149 -10.13 -3.78 6.52
CA ILE A 149 -10.44 -4.35 5.21
C ILE A 149 -11.85 -4.98 5.18
N LEU A 150 -12.43 -5.27 6.35
CA LEU A 150 -13.77 -5.84 6.48
C LEU A 150 -14.90 -4.79 6.33
N THR A 151 -14.59 -3.50 6.46
CA THR A 151 -15.57 -2.40 6.38
C THR A 151 -15.59 -1.69 5.02
N VAL A 152 -15.04 -2.30 3.99
CA VAL A 152 -14.93 -1.74 2.63
C VAL A 152 -16.32 -1.54 2.02
N ASN A 153 -16.62 -0.27 1.68
CA ASN A 153 -17.85 0.12 0.99
C ASN A 153 -17.70 0.00 -0.54
N ASP A 154 -18.83 0.00 -1.24
CA ASP A 154 -18.86 -0.09 -2.70
C ASP A 154 -18.15 1.10 -3.37
N THR A 155 -18.21 2.29 -2.76
CA THR A 155 -17.46 3.48 -3.23
C THR A 155 -15.96 3.28 -3.09
N ASP A 156 -15.50 2.75 -1.94
CA ASP A 156 -14.09 2.47 -1.69
C ASP A 156 -13.53 1.44 -2.67
N MET A 157 -14.29 0.38 -2.96
CA MET A 157 -13.93 -0.63 -3.96
C MET A 157 -13.82 -0.03 -5.36
N SER A 158 -14.74 0.86 -5.74
CA SER A 158 -14.69 1.53 -7.04
C SER A 158 -13.45 2.42 -7.18
N VAL A 159 -13.13 3.21 -6.14
CA VAL A 159 -11.91 4.03 -6.10
C VAL A 159 -10.66 3.16 -6.19
N LEU A 160 -10.62 2.04 -5.46
CA LEU A 160 -9.51 1.08 -5.52
C LEU A 160 -9.33 0.50 -6.93
N LEU A 161 -10.40 0.08 -7.59
CA LEU A 161 -10.33 -0.48 -8.94
C LEU A 161 -9.84 0.55 -9.96
N VAL A 162 -10.36 1.79 -9.90
CA VAL A 162 -9.91 2.88 -10.78
C VAL A 162 -8.44 3.19 -10.54
N THR A 163 -8.02 3.35 -9.29
CA THR A 163 -6.62 3.64 -8.96
C THR A 163 -5.69 2.48 -9.34
N THR A 164 -6.15 1.23 -9.19
CA THR A 164 -5.44 0.04 -9.65
C THR A 164 -5.25 0.06 -11.15
N LEU A 165 -6.32 0.31 -11.91
CA LEU A 165 -6.27 0.38 -13.36
C LEU A 165 -5.28 1.46 -13.83
N VAL A 166 -5.37 2.66 -13.28
CA VAL A 166 -4.45 3.78 -13.58
C VAL A 166 -3.01 3.39 -13.25
N THR A 167 -2.78 2.80 -12.07
CA THR A 167 -1.43 2.41 -11.63
C THR A 167 -0.85 1.32 -12.53
N VAL A 168 -1.62 0.29 -12.87
CA VAL A 168 -1.17 -0.81 -13.72
C VAL A 168 -0.89 -0.32 -15.14
N MET A 169 -1.81 0.47 -15.73
CA MET A 169 -1.67 1.02 -17.08
C MET A 169 -0.45 1.93 -17.22
N THR A 170 -0.10 2.67 -16.17
CA THR A 170 1.07 3.56 -16.18
C THR A 170 2.35 2.86 -15.74
N ALA A 171 2.29 1.98 -14.74
CA ALA A 171 3.45 1.29 -14.22
C ALA A 171 3.98 0.21 -15.17
N LEU A 172 3.12 -0.62 -15.79
CA LEU A 172 3.56 -1.74 -16.63
C LEU A 172 4.49 -1.31 -17.78
N PRO A 173 4.16 -0.32 -18.64
CA PRO A 173 5.03 0.08 -19.74
C PRO A 173 6.31 0.77 -19.26
N LEU A 174 6.25 1.47 -18.12
CA LEU A 174 7.37 2.21 -17.56
C LEU A 174 8.21 1.38 -16.58
N PHE A 175 7.75 0.19 -16.20
CA PHE A 175 8.35 -0.63 -15.15
C PHE A 175 9.86 -0.88 -15.37
N ASN A 176 10.23 -1.33 -16.56
CA ASN A 176 11.62 -1.62 -16.89
C ASN A 176 12.49 -0.35 -16.86
N GLN A 177 11.97 0.78 -17.32
CA GLN A 177 12.68 2.06 -17.31
C GLN A 177 12.84 2.60 -15.88
N MET A 178 11.78 2.51 -15.07
CA MET A 178 11.80 2.91 -13.65
C MET A 178 12.78 2.06 -12.85
N LEU A 179 12.82 0.76 -13.11
CA LEU A 179 13.70 -0.17 -12.45
C LEU A 179 15.17 0.09 -12.85
N LEU A 180 15.43 0.31 -14.13
CA LEU A 180 16.76 0.68 -14.62
C LEU A 180 17.24 2.00 -14.00
N ALA A 181 16.37 3.01 -13.96
CA ALA A 181 16.67 4.31 -13.34
C ALA A 181 16.91 4.20 -11.83
N SER A 182 16.28 3.22 -11.16
CA SER A 182 16.46 2.99 -9.70
C SER A 182 17.80 2.33 -9.38
N LEU A 183 18.24 1.38 -10.24
CA LEU A 183 19.44 0.58 -10.00
C LEU A 183 20.70 1.28 -10.51
N ASN A 184 20.61 1.90 -11.66
CA ASN A 184 21.75 2.60 -12.27
C ASN A 184 21.28 3.83 -13.07
N PRO A 185 21.18 5.01 -12.41
CA PRO A 185 20.75 6.25 -13.06
C PRO A 185 21.65 6.67 -14.24
N SER A 186 22.96 6.45 -14.13
CA SER A 186 23.93 6.80 -15.18
C SER A 186 23.68 5.99 -16.46
N LEU A 187 23.45 4.68 -16.32
CA LEU A 187 23.13 3.81 -17.45
C LEU A 187 21.77 4.18 -18.09
N ALA A 188 20.79 4.56 -17.26
CA ALA A 188 19.49 5.03 -17.73
C ALA A 188 19.64 6.30 -18.58
N HIS A 189 20.47 7.25 -18.16
CA HIS A 189 20.78 8.47 -18.92
C HIS A 189 21.40 8.15 -20.29
N VAL A 190 22.39 7.25 -20.34
CA VAL A 190 23.03 6.84 -21.61
C VAL A 190 22.02 6.20 -22.57
N ARG A 191 21.00 5.52 -22.04
CA ARG A 191 19.90 4.93 -22.85
C ARG A 191 18.80 5.94 -23.22
N GLY A 192 18.98 7.24 -22.96
CA GLY A 192 18.02 8.29 -23.29
C GLY A 192 16.78 8.33 -22.40
N VAL A 193 16.82 7.64 -21.26
CA VAL A 193 15.69 7.61 -20.30
C VAL A 193 15.66 8.92 -19.51
N LYS A 194 14.52 9.59 -19.50
CA LYS A 194 14.29 10.84 -18.74
C LYS A 194 14.09 10.51 -17.23
N VAL A 195 15.20 10.30 -16.53
CA VAL A 195 15.20 9.83 -15.12
C VAL A 195 14.36 10.74 -14.23
N HIS A 196 14.51 12.08 -14.32
CA HIS A 196 13.73 13.03 -13.51
C HIS A 196 12.22 12.90 -13.72
N LEU A 197 11.77 12.74 -14.97
CA LEU A 197 10.35 12.56 -15.27
C LEU A 197 9.83 11.25 -14.67
N LEU A 198 10.60 10.16 -14.78
CA LEU A 198 10.23 8.88 -14.18
C LEU A 198 10.18 8.93 -12.65
N GLU A 199 11.00 9.74 -12.02
CA GLU A 199 10.93 9.95 -10.56
C GLU A 199 9.63 10.63 -10.15
N TYR A 200 9.20 11.68 -10.86
CA TYR A 200 7.91 12.32 -10.61
C TYR A 200 6.74 11.37 -10.86
N VAL A 201 6.76 10.63 -11.97
CA VAL A 201 5.72 9.64 -12.28
C VAL A 201 5.65 8.57 -11.19
N PHE A 202 6.79 8.05 -10.72
CA PHE A 202 6.84 7.07 -9.65
C PHE A 202 6.26 7.62 -8.34
N VAL A 203 6.65 8.83 -7.94
CA VAL A 203 6.15 9.48 -6.72
C VAL A 203 4.66 9.71 -6.79
N LEU A 204 4.14 10.16 -7.94
CA LEU A 204 2.70 10.33 -8.14
C LEU A 204 1.95 9.00 -8.07
N LEU A 205 2.46 7.96 -8.73
CA LEU A 205 1.85 6.63 -8.71
C LEU A 205 1.78 6.04 -7.30
N ILE A 206 2.90 6.06 -6.57
CA ILE A 206 2.91 5.53 -5.20
C ILE A 206 2.03 6.36 -4.27
N THR A 207 1.96 7.69 -4.47
CA THR A 207 1.08 8.55 -3.67
C THR A 207 -0.39 8.22 -3.91
N ILE A 208 -0.83 8.16 -5.17
CA ILE A 208 -2.21 7.82 -5.53
C ILE A 208 -2.58 6.45 -4.96
N LEU A 209 -1.71 5.46 -5.16
CA LEU A 209 -1.94 4.11 -4.65
C LEU A 209 -2.00 4.07 -3.13
N THR A 210 -1.03 4.69 -2.45
CA THR A 210 -0.99 4.74 -0.98
C THR A 210 -2.25 5.39 -0.42
N VAL A 211 -2.67 6.53 -0.95
CA VAL A 211 -3.87 7.25 -0.49
C VAL A 211 -5.13 6.40 -0.66
N ALA A 212 -5.31 5.77 -1.82
CA ALA A 212 -6.44 4.89 -2.06
C ALA A 212 -6.47 3.69 -1.09
N CYS A 213 -5.30 3.07 -0.85
CA CYS A 213 -5.19 1.94 0.07
C CYS A 213 -5.31 2.36 1.54
N VAL A 214 -4.74 3.50 1.95
CA VAL A 214 -4.82 3.99 3.34
C VAL A 214 -6.25 4.16 3.81
N LYS A 215 -7.12 4.69 2.97
CA LYS A 215 -8.54 4.86 3.30
C LYS A 215 -9.23 3.51 3.58
N ILE A 216 -8.80 2.45 2.89
CA ILE A 216 -9.45 1.13 2.93
C ILE A 216 -8.86 0.25 4.03
N ILE A 217 -7.54 0.14 4.06
CA ILE A 217 -6.84 -0.83 4.91
C ILE A 217 -5.98 -0.20 6.01
N GLY A 218 -5.88 1.14 6.03
CA GLY A 218 -5.11 1.89 7.01
C GLY A 218 -3.64 2.09 6.62
N ALA A 219 -3.04 3.16 7.16
CA ALA A 219 -1.69 3.58 6.81
C ALA A 219 -0.62 2.55 7.22
N VAL A 220 -0.75 1.97 8.40
CA VAL A 220 0.20 1.00 8.95
C VAL A 220 0.26 -0.28 8.11
N LEU A 221 -0.91 -0.76 7.65
CA LEU A 221 -0.98 -1.97 6.83
C LEU A 221 -0.44 -1.74 5.42
N VAL A 222 -0.70 -0.57 4.82
CA VAL A 222 -0.13 -0.21 3.51
C VAL A 222 1.38 -0.20 3.55
N GLU A 223 1.98 0.43 4.57
CA GLU A 223 3.43 0.47 4.75
C GLU A 223 4.01 -0.95 4.90
N ALA A 224 3.40 -1.77 5.75
CA ALA A 224 3.83 -3.15 5.98
C ALA A 224 3.79 -3.99 4.69
N LEU A 225 2.71 -3.89 3.90
CA LEU A 225 2.55 -4.63 2.64
C LEU A 225 3.49 -4.16 1.52
N LEU A 226 3.91 -2.89 1.53
CA LEU A 226 4.91 -2.39 0.60
C LEU A 226 6.33 -2.87 0.94
N LEU A 227 6.65 -3.01 2.23
CA LEU A 227 8.02 -3.28 2.66
C LEU A 227 8.30 -4.75 2.94
N ILE A 228 7.47 -5.40 3.75
CA ILE A 228 7.75 -6.74 4.28
C ILE A 228 7.83 -7.79 3.18
N PRO A 229 6.86 -7.89 2.22
CA PRO A 229 6.94 -8.87 1.14
C PRO A 229 8.12 -8.64 0.20
N ALA A 230 8.42 -7.37 -0.09
CA ALA A 230 9.58 -7.03 -0.91
C ALA A 230 10.89 -7.38 -0.21
N ALA A 231 11.03 -7.10 1.08
CA ALA A 231 12.20 -7.50 1.86
C ALA A 231 12.34 -9.03 1.94
N ALA A 232 11.23 -9.76 2.18
CA ALA A 232 11.20 -11.21 2.17
C ALA A 232 11.64 -11.81 0.83
N SER A 233 11.12 -11.26 -0.26
CA SER A 233 11.50 -11.68 -1.62
C SER A 233 12.99 -11.44 -1.92
N ARG A 234 13.55 -10.32 -1.45
CA ARG A 234 14.97 -10.00 -1.62
C ARG A 234 15.89 -11.00 -0.91
N ASN A 235 15.43 -11.65 0.14
CA ASN A 235 16.22 -12.68 0.83
C ASN A 235 16.45 -13.93 -0.05
N LEU A 236 15.51 -14.29 -0.92
CA LEU A 236 15.53 -15.54 -1.69
C LEU A 236 15.98 -15.35 -3.15
N ASN A 237 15.84 -14.14 -3.70
CA ASN A 237 15.99 -13.93 -5.13
C ASN A 237 17.21 -13.09 -5.50
N ARG A 238 17.98 -13.60 -6.49
CA ARG A 238 19.11 -12.88 -7.11
C ARG A 238 18.68 -12.14 -8.38
N SER A 239 17.61 -12.62 -9.04
CA SER A 239 17.10 -12.01 -10.26
C SER A 239 16.03 -10.98 -9.97
N ILE A 240 16.02 -9.90 -10.75
CA ILE A 240 15.04 -8.83 -10.64
C ILE A 240 13.61 -9.34 -10.89
N ARG A 241 13.43 -10.23 -11.87
CA ARG A 241 12.13 -10.84 -12.18
C ARG A 241 11.63 -11.69 -11.02
N GLY A 242 12.51 -12.53 -10.46
CA GLY A 242 12.18 -13.31 -9.27
C GLY A 242 11.84 -12.43 -8.07
N PHE A 243 12.59 -11.34 -7.86
CA PHE A 243 12.33 -10.37 -6.80
C PHE A 243 10.90 -9.80 -6.88
N VAL A 244 10.46 -9.38 -8.06
CA VAL A 244 9.11 -8.83 -8.27
C VAL A 244 8.03 -9.90 -8.11
N LEU A 245 8.20 -11.06 -8.76
CA LEU A 245 7.20 -12.14 -8.70
C LEU A 245 6.99 -12.66 -7.28
N TRP A 246 8.07 -12.95 -6.55
CA TRP A 246 7.95 -13.44 -5.17
C TRP A 246 7.41 -12.39 -4.21
N SER A 247 7.72 -11.10 -4.44
CA SER A 247 7.12 -10.02 -3.65
C SER A 247 5.60 -9.96 -3.85
N ILE A 248 5.13 -10.09 -5.08
CA ILE A 248 3.70 -10.15 -5.41
C ILE A 248 3.05 -11.37 -4.72
N VAL A 249 3.66 -12.55 -4.82
CA VAL A 249 3.15 -13.78 -4.21
C VAL A 249 3.08 -13.63 -2.70
N PHE A 250 4.15 -13.20 -2.04
CA PHE A 250 4.19 -13.04 -0.58
C PHE A 250 3.19 -12.01 -0.08
N SER A 251 3.03 -10.88 -0.78
CA SER A 251 2.04 -9.87 -0.43
C SER A 251 0.61 -10.40 -0.56
N THR A 252 0.32 -11.10 -1.67
CA THR A 252 -1.00 -11.69 -1.89
C THR A 252 -1.33 -12.76 -0.86
N VAL A 253 -0.39 -13.67 -0.58
CA VAL A 253 -0.54 -14.70 0.44
C VAL A 253 -0.74 -14.08 1.82
N SER A 254 0.04 -13.04 2.18
CA SER A 254 -0.13 -12.33 3.46
C SER A 254 -1.52 -11.74 3.60
N CYS A 255 -2.05 -11.10 2.55
CA CYS A 255 -3.40 -10.55 2.55
C CYS A 255 -4.47 -11.64 2.68
N LEU A 256 -4.41 -12.67 1.85
CA LEU A 256 -5.43 -13.73 1.83
C LEU A 256 -5.44 -14.53 3.14
N VAL A 257 -4.27 -14.96 3.61
CA VAL A 257 -4.16 -15.72 4.86
C VAL A 257 -4.51 -14.84 6.06
N GLY A 258 -4.05 -13.60 6.08
CA GLY A 258 -4.32 -12.67 7.18
C GLY A 258 -5.79 -12.26 7.31
N VAL A 259 -6.56 -12.27 6.21
CA VAL A 259 -8.02 -12.07 6.25
C VAL A 259 -8.73 -13.37 6.64
N TYR A 260 -8.31 -14.49 6.08
CA TYR A 260 -9.00 -15.78 6.26
C TYR A 260 -8.75 -16.42 7.65
N ALA A 261 -7.51 -16.35 8.16
CA ALA A 261 -7.14 -17.04 9.38
C ALA A 261 -7.92 -16.57 10.63
N PRO A 262 -8.08 -15.26 10.91
CA PRO A 262 -8.90 -14.79 12.03
C PRO A 262 -10.35 -15.24 11.93
N LEU A 263 -10.93 -15.22 10.73
CA LEU A 263 -12.31 -15.64 10.49
C LEU A 263 -12.53 -17.15 10.68
N ARG A 264 -11.51 -17.96 10.35
CA ARG A 264 -11.60 -19.43 10.44
C ARG A 264 -11.40 -19.95 11.86
N PHE A 265 -10.52 -19.30 12.62
CA PHE A 265 -10.13 -19.73 13.97
C PHE A 265 -10.76 -18.87 15.09
N ASP A 266 -11.71 -17.98 14.74
CA ASP A 266 -12.38 -17.04 15.67
C ASP A 266 -11.39 -16.29 16.57
N LEU A 267 -10.25 -15.87 15.99
CA LEU A 267 -9.21 -15.18 16.72
C LEU A 267 -9.63 -13.70 16.95
N PRO A 268 -9.52 -13.18 18.19
CA PRO A 268 -9.82 -11.78 18.47
C PRO A 268 -8.70 -10.83 18.04
N VAL A 269 -8.28 -10.94 16.76
CA VAL A 269 -7.19 -10.15 16.19
C VAL A 269 -7.76 -9.30 15.04
N PRO A 270 -7.47 -8.00 14.98
CA PRO A 270 -7.88 -7.17 13.84
C PRO A 270 -7.22 -7.69 12.56
N SER A 271 -7.99 -7.72 11.46
CA SER A 271 -7.55 -8.27 10.16
C SER A 271 -6.24 -7.64 9.67
N GLY A 272 -6.05 -6.33 9.86
CA GLY A 272 -4.80 -5.64 9.52
C GLY A 272 -3.59 -6.19 10.27
N GLY A 273 -3.73 -6.42 11.58
CA GLY A 273 -2.68 -7.03 12.41
C GLY A 273 -2.33 -8.45 11.95
N ALA A 274 -3.34 -9.27 11.64
CA ALA A 274 -3.13 -10.64 11.15
C ALA A 274 -2.39 -10.67 9.80
N ILE A 275 -2.68 -9.74 8.89
CA ILE A 275 -1.97 -9.61 7.61
C ILE A 275 -0.49 -9.28 7.85
N ILE A 276 -0.20 -8.31 8.73
CA ILE A 276 1.17 -7.92 9.08
C ILE A 276 1.93 -9.08 9.70
N LEU A 277 1.32 -9.79 10.66
CA LEU A 277 1.93 -10.95 11.33
C LEU A 277 2.22 -12.08 10.34
N THR A 278 1.32 -12.35 9.40
CA THR A 278 1.54 -13.34 8.33
C THR A 278 2.71 -12.93 7.45
N GLY A 279 2.78 -11.67 7.04
CA GLY A 279 3.90 -11.12 6.28
C GLY A 279 5.22 -11.21 7.05
N ALA A 280 5.22 -10.87 8.33
CA ALA A 280 6.39 -10.97 9.20
C ALA A 280 6.85 -12.43 9.37
N ALA A 281 5.93 -13.39 9.51
CA ALA A 281 6.26 -14.81 9.55
C ALA A 281 6.95 -15.26 8.25
N ILE A 282 6.43 -14.87 7.08
CA ILE A 282 7.05 -15.14 5.78
C ILE A 282 8.46 -14.53 5.72
N PHE A 283 8.64 -13.29 6.19
CA PHE A 283 9.94 -12.63 6.23
C PHE A 283 10.93 -13.38 7.11
N ILE A 284 10.53 -13.80 8.32
CA ILE A 284 11.39 -14.57 9.23
C ILE A 284 11.79 -15.90 8.60
N VAL A 285 10.85 -16.63 8.01
CA VAL A 285 11.14 -17.90 7.33
C VAL A 285 12.13 -17.70 6.19
N THR A 286 11.93 -16.69 5.34
CA THR A 286 12.87 -16.40 4.24
C THR A 286 14.25 -15.98 4.73
N MET A 287 14.32 -15.26 5.86
CA MET A 287 15.58 -14.87 6.50
C MET A 287 16.33 -16.09 7.03
N ILE A 288 15.64 -17.02 7.70
CA ILE A 288 16.22 -18.27 8.18
C ILE A 288 16.76 -19.11 7.01
N ILE A 289 15.98 -19.25 5.93
CA ILE A 289 16.42 -19.98 4.73
C ILE A 289 17.69 -19.34 4.14
N ARG A 290 17.74 -18.02 4.06
CA ARG A 290 18.93 -17.29 3.59
C ARG A 290 20.15 -17.55 4.45
N MET A 291 19.99 -17.62 5.78
CA MET A 291 21.09 -17.87 6.71
C MET A 291 21.56 -19.32 6.68
N SER A 292 20.64 -20.27 6.47
CA SER A 292 20.92 -21.73 6.53
C SER A 292 21.47 -22.28 5.22
N VAL A 293 21.17 -21.68 4.07
CA VAL A 293 21.60 -22.17 2.75
C VAL A 293 22.75 -21.33 2.21
N PRO A 294 23.97 -21.89 2.08
CA PRO A 294 25.16 -21.15 1.63
C PRO A 294 24.98 -20.45 0.27
N ARG A 295 24.17 -21.04 -0.62
CA ARG A 295 23.86 -20.50 -1.95
C ARG A 295 23.19 -19.12 -1.89
N TYR A 296 22.48 -18.79 -0.83
CA TYR A 296 21.79 -17.49 -0.64
C TYR A 296 22.62 -16.49 0.16
N ARG A 297 23.67 -16.94 0.88
CA ARG A 297 24.52 -16.11 1.73
C ARG A 297 25.44 -15.18 0.91
N GLU A 298 25.93 -15.62 -0.23
CA GLU A 298 26.86 -14.87 -1.13
C GLU A 298 26.16 -13.79 -1.98
N ALA A 299 24.85 -13.64 -1.88
CA ALA A 299 24.07 -12.68 -2.66
C ALA A 299 24.03 -11.25 -2.07
N ALA A 300 24.84 -10.97 -1.06
CA ALA A 300 24.81 -9.74 -0.26
C ALA A 300 25.96 -8.76 -0.54
N ILE A 301 26.65 -8.89 -1.71
CA ILE A 301 27.68 -7.94 -2.15
C ILE A 301 27.17 -7.14 -3.33
#